data_84a83d396f32d4ed6063e4f22014a2c6
#
_entry.id   84a83d396f32d4ed6063e4f22014a2c6
#
_cell.length_a   1.000
_cell.length_b   1.000
_cell.length_c   1.000
_cell.angle_alpha   90.00
_cell.angle_beta   90.00
_cell.angle_gamma   90.00
#
_symmetry.space_group_name_H-M   'P 1'
#
loop_
_entity.id
_entity.type
_entity.pdbx_description
1 polymer ?
#
loop_
_entity_poly.entity_id
_entity_poly.type
_entity_poly.pdbx_seq_one_letter_code
_entity_poly.pdbx_strand_id
1 'polypeptide(L)'
;MTRLIVAKFGGSAIGADGLSIPIIIQRINSLKKGAKVIAVFSAPLTIQNGMVRSFTDIVLELGKNAEKGEVPKLDELKNAYEKILELVSSDYQEECKNVIDSFLEKSRIALEDARQKGVFADEIRSRALANSGELLMSQVMNYIFKSQGIS
;
A
#
# COMPACT_ATOMS: atom_id res chain seq x y z
N MET A 1 -2.50 -10.15 33.03
CA MET A 1 -2.54 -9.07 32.01
C MET A 1 -2.15 -9.63 30.67
N THR A 2 -2.95 -9.43 29.62
CA THR A 2 -2.58 -9.83 28.27
C THR A 2 -1.61 -8.81 27.69
N ARG A 3 -0.41 -9.26 27.32
CA ARG A 3 0.63 -8.38 26.70
C ARG A 3 0.10 -7.84 25.38
N LEU A 4 0.34 -6.55 25.10
CA LEU A 4 0.07 -5.89 23.83
C LEU A 4 1.39 -5.60 23.12
N ILE A 5 1.49 -5.95 21.84
CA ILE A 5 2.65 -5.69 20.99
C ILE A 5 2.18 -4.84 19.79
N VAL A 6 2.86 -3.72 19.55
CA VAL A 6 2.74 -2.97 18.31
C VAL A 6 3.91 -3.34 17.41
N ALA A 7 3.63 -3.95 16.26
CA ALA A 7 4.63 -4.39 15.30
C ALA A 7 4.53 -3.54 14.02
N LYS A 8 5.60 -2.81 13.70
CA LYS A 8 5.69 -2.00 12.47
C LYS A 8 6.46 -2.76 11.40
N PHE A 9 5.90 -2.80 10.20
CA PHE A 9 6.51 -3.39 9.00
C PHE A 9 6.72 -2.29 7.96
N GLY A 10 7.97 -1.92 7.73
CA GLY A 10 8.35 -0.94 6.70
C GLY A 10 8.28 -1.50 5.29
N GLY A 11 8.46 -0.66 4.29
CA GLY A 11 8.44 -1.07 2.87
C GLY A 11 9.43 -2.18 2.55
N SER A 12 10.65 -2.12 3.11
CA SER A 12 11.66 -3.18 2.94
C SER A 12 11.25 -4.51 3.59
N ALA A 13 10.51 -4.47 4.71
CA ALA A 13 10.00 -5.67 5.37
C ALA A 13 8.86 -6.32 4.57
N ILE A 14 8.02 -5.51 3.90
CA ILE A 14 6.96 -5.98 3.01
C ILE A 14 7.57 -6.59 1.75
N GLY A 15 8.67 -6.01 1.29
CA GLY A 15 9.38 -6.40 0.09
C GLY A 15 8.73 -5.88 -1.19
N ALA A 16 9.46 -5.94 -2.30
CA ALA A 16 8.95 -5.52 -3.58
C ALA A 16 7.76 -6.40 -4.01
N ASP A 17 6.68 -5.77 -4.45
CA ASP A 17 5.45 -6.44 -4.86
C ASP A 17 4.89 -7.42 -3.81
N GLY A 18 5.15 -7.15 -2.52
CA GLY A 18 4.68 -7.97 -1.41
C GLY A 18 5.41 -9.29 -1.20
N LEU A 19 6.59 -9.47 -1.78
CA LEU A 19 7.33 -10.74 -1.77
C LEU A 19 7.60 -11.29 -0.37
N SER A 20 7.78 -10.43 0.63
CA SER A 20 8.07 -10.84 2.01
C SER A 20 6.82 -10.94 2.91
N ILE A 21 5.63 -10.72 2.39
CA ILE A 21 4.39 -10.81 3.17
C ILE A 21 4.21 -12.18 3.85
N PRO A 22 4.52 -13.34 3.23
CA PRO A 22 4.44 -14.63 3.92
C PRO A 22 5.29 -14.70 5.19
N ILE A 23 6.45 -14.06 5.21
CA ILE A 23 7.33 -13.97 6.38
C ILE A 23 6.68 -13.11 7.48
N ILE A 24 6.03 -12.01 7.09
CA ILE A 24 5.28 -11.15 8.02
C ILE A 24 4.14 -11.94 8.68
N ILE A 25 3.39 -12.73 7.91
CA ILE A 25 2.32 -13.59 8.43
C ILE A 25 2.86 -14.57 9.48
N GLN A 26 3.96 -15.24 9.19
CA GLN A 26 4.62 -16.15 10.14
C GLN A 26 5.03 -15.41 11.41
N ARG A 27 5.60 -14.22 11.28
CA ARG A 27 6.01 -13.40 12.43
C ARG A 27 4.82 -12.98 13.30
N ILE A 28 3.73 -12.53 12.69
CA ILE A 28 2.52 -12.14 13.42
C ILE A 28 1.91 -13.36 14.14
N ASN A 29 1.82 -14.51 13.48
CA ASN A 29 1.33 -15.74 14.10
C ASN A 29 2.20 -16.14 15.29
N SER A 30 3.51 -15.99 15.21
CA SER A 30 4.42 -16.25 16.33
C SER A 30 4.17 -15.29 17.51
N LEU A 31 4.01 -14.00 17.24
CA LEU A 31 3.75 -12.99 18.27
C LEU A 31 2.38 -13.20 18.97
N LYS A 32 1.37 -13.60 18.21
CA LYS A 32 0.00 -13.85 18.72
C LYS A 32 -0.06 -15.01 19.73
N LYS A 33 0.90 -15.92 19.76
CA LYS A 33 0.95 -17.00 20.76
C LYS A 33 1.08 -16.49 22.20
N GLY A 34 1.63 -15.29 22.39
CA GLY A 34 1.86 -14.74 23.73
C GLY A 34 1.35 -13.32 23.96
N ALA A 35 0.68 -12.71 22.94
CA ALA A 35 0.25 -11.32 23.04
C ALA A 35 -0.91 -11.00 22.08
N LYS A 36 -1.60 -9.89 22.34
CA LYS A 36 -2.39 -9.20 21.31
C LYS A 36 -1.44 -8.39 20.43
N VAL A 37 -1.64 -8.41 19.12
CA VAL A 37 -0.76 -7.75 18.15
C VAL A 37 -1.54 -6.69 17.39
N ILE A 38 -0.98 -5.48 17.35
CA ILE A 38 -1.38 -4.43 16.41
C ILE A 38 -0.28 -4.35 15.36
N ALA A 39 -0.61 -4.66 14.10
CA ALA A 39 0.33 -4.55 13.00
C ALA A 39 0.14 -3.23 12.24
N VAL A 40 1.24 -2.53 11.99
CA VAL A 40 1.28 -1.26 11.26
C VAL A 40 2.13 -1.44 10.00
N PHE A 41 1.61 -1.03 8.85
CA PHE A 41 2.26 -1.21 7.55
C PHE A 41 2.58 0.12 6.89
N SER A 42 3.75 0.20 6.29
CA SER A 42 4.17 1.30 5.42
C SER A 42 3.71 1.06 3.97
N ALA A 43 3.92 2.06 3.13
CA ALA A 43 3.79 1.90 1.68
C ALA A 43 4.72 0.80 1.16
N PRO A 44 4.27 -0.01 0.21
CA PRO A 44 5.09 -1.09 -0.35
C PRO A 44 6.20 -0.58 -1.28
N LEU A 45 7.04 -1.51 -1.73
CA LEU A 45 8.01 -1.32 -2.80
C LEU A 45 7.54 -2.05 -4.05
N THR A 46 8.07 -1.70 -5.20
CA THR A 46 7.90 -2.44 -6.45
C THR A 46 9.21 -2.55 -7.22
N ILE A 47 9.26 -3.45 -8.20
CA ILE A 47 10.40 -3.57 -9.12
C ILE A 47 9.95 -3.10 -10.50
N GLN A 48 10.69 -2.13 -11.03
CA GLN A 48 10.52 -1.64 -12.39
C GLN A 48 11.88 -1.64 -13.10
N ASN A 49 11.95 -2.28 -14.26
CA ASN A 49 13.18 -2.39 -15.05
C ASN A 49 14.40 -2.89 -14.23
N GLY A 50 14.17 -3.86 -13.34
CA GLY A 50 15.21 -4.43 -12.47
C GLY A 50 15.62 -3.58 -11.28
N MET A 51 15.00 -2.40 -11.09
CA MET A 51 15.27 -1.51 -9.95
C MET A 51 14.12 -1.52 -8.96
N VAL A 52 14.45 -1.57 -7.67
CA VAL A 52 13.48 -1.42 -6.59
C VAL A 52 13.15 0.07 -6.42
N ARG A 53 11.86 0.38 -6.42
CA ARG A 53 11.35 1.73 -6.18
C ARG A 53 10.33 1.72 -5.04
N SER A 54 10.36 2.75 -4.19
CA SER A 54 9.31 2.92 -3.19
C SER A 54 8.08 3.57 -3.82
N PHE A 55 6.89 3.22 -3.33
CA PHE A 55 5.64 3.89 -3.74
C PHE A 55 5.67 5.37 -3.42
N THR A 56 6.30 5.75 -2.30
CA THR A 56 6.50 7.16 -1.94
C THR A 56 7.25 7.92 -3.03
N ASP A 57 8.37 7.38 -3.51
CA ASP A 57 9.15 8.03 -4.56
C ASP A 57 8.38 8.13 -5.88
N ILE A 58 7.65 7.07 -6.26
CA ILE A 58 6.82 7.06 -7.47
C ILE A 58 5.75 8.15 -7.39
N VAL A 59 5.03 8.25 -6.27
CA VAL A 59 3.96 9.25 -6.10
C VAL A 59 4.52 10.66 -6.03
N LEU A 60 5.68 10.86 -5.41
CA LEU A 60 6.36 12.16 -5.41
C LEU A 60 6.77 12.60 -6.82
N GLU A 61 7.26 11.67 -7.64
CA GLU A 61 7.58 11.93 -9.04
C GLU A 61 6.33 12.26 -9.85
N LEU A 62 5.27 11.45 -9.73
CA LEU A 62 3.98 11.72 -10.38
C LEU A 62 3.41 13.08 -9.99
N GLY A 63 3.52 13.46 -8.71
CA GLY A 63 3.05 14.76 -8.22
C GLY A 63 3.83 15.93 -8.80
N LYS A 64 5.15 15.82 -8.88
CA LYS A 64 6.01 16.85 -9.50
C LYS A 64 5.74 17.01 -11.00
N ASN A 65 5.46 15.91 -11.69
CA ASN A 65 5.12 15.93 -13.10
C ASN A 65 3.72 16.48 -13.32
N ALA A 66 2.75 16.13 -12.47
CA ALA A 66 1.40 16.69 -12.49
C ALA A 66 1.42 18.21 -12.26
N GLU A 67 2.21 18.69 -11.31
CA GLU A 67 2.43 20.14 -11.07
C GLU A 67 2.86 20.90 -12.33
N LYS A 68 3.60 20.23 -13.24
CA LYS A 68 4.03 20.76 -14.54
C LYS A 68 3.01 20.56 -15.66
N GLY A 69 1.86 19.95 -15.38
CA GLY A 69 0.77 19.75 -16.32
C GLY A 69 0.65 18.33 -16.91
N GLU A 70 1.52 17.40 -16.53
CA GLU A 70 1.42 16.01 -17.01
C GLU A 70 0.23 15.30 -16.40
N VAL A 71 -0.45 14.47 -17.20
CA VAL A 71 -1.57 13.62 -16.73
C VAL A 71 -1.01 12.49 -15.87
N PRO A 72 -1.47 12.35 -14.61
CA PRO A 72 -0.96 11.31 -13.71
C PRO A 72 -1.42 9.91 -14.18
N LYS A 73 -0.48 8.97 -14.26
CA LYS A 73 -0.72 7.55 -14.60
C LYS A 73 -0.25 6.68 -13.44
N LEU A 74 -1.17 5.93 -12.86
CA LEU A 74 -0.91 5.08 -11.68
C LEU A 74 -0.72 3.60 -12.03
N ASP A 75 -0.46 3.28 -13.30
CA ASP A 75 -0.36 1.89 -13.77
C ASP A 75 0.72 1.09 -13.02
N GLU A 76 1.85 1.72 -12.71
CA GLU A 76 2.93 1.07 -11.96
C GLU A 76 2.48 0.64 -10.56
N LEU A 77 1.76 1.51 -9.85
CA LEU A 77 1.20 1.21 -8.54
C LEU A 77 0.12 0.14 -8.63
N LYS A 78 -0.76 0.26 -9.63
CA LYS A 78 -1.82 -0.70 -9.86
C LYS A 78 -1.26 -2.10 -10.11
N ASN A 79 -0.28 -2.22 -11.01
CA ASN A 79 0.36 -3.50 -11.32
C ASN A 79 1.00 -4.15 -10.10
N ALA A 80 1.63 -3.36 -9.21
CA ALA A 80 2.20 -3.88 -7.98
C ALA A 80 1.11 -4.39 -7.01
N TYR A 81 0.00 -3.67 -6.85
CA TYR A 81 -1.12 -4.15 -6.03
C TYR A 81 -1.82 -5.37 -6.63
N GLU A 82 -1.89 -5.49 -7.95
CA GLU A 82 -2.43 -6.70 -8.61
C GLU A 82 -1.60 -7.94 -8.25
N LYS A 83 -0.28 -7.83 -8.19
CA LYS A 83 0.58 -8.92 -7.72
C LYS A 83 0.36 -9.24 -6.24
N ILE A 84 0.22 -8.21 -5.38
CA ILE A 84 -0.08 -8.41 -3.96
C ILE A 84 -1.47 -9.06 -3.77
N LEU A 85 -2.43 -8.72 -4.63
CA LEU A 85 -3.79 -9.29 -4.61
C LEU A 85 -3.80 -10.81 -4.79
N GLU A 86 -2.79 -11.39 -5.46
CA GLU A 86 -2.65 -12.84 -5.61
C GLU A 86 -2.52 -13.58 -4.26
N LEU A 87 -2.11 -12.88 -3.19
CA LEU A 87 -2.04 -13.42 -1.83
C LEU A 87 -3.40 -13.46 -1.11
N VAL A 88 -4.41 -12.83 -1.67
CA VAL A 88 -5.78 -12.81 -1.14
C VAL A 88 -6.54 -14.01 -1.70
N SER A 89 -7.24 -14.76 -0.83
CA SER A 89 -8.06 -15.90 -1.26
C SER A 89 -9.20 -15.46 -2.19
N SER A 90 -9.66 -16.36 -3.04
CA SER A 90 -10.73 -16.12 -4.01
C SER A 90 -11.99 -15.52 -3.39
N ASP A 91 -12.31 -15.88 -2.14
CA ASP A 91 -13.49 -15.39 -1.44
C ASP A 91 -13.47 -13.87 -1.16
N TYR A 92 -12.28 -13.29 -1.12
CA TYR A 92 -12.07 -11.88 -0.79
C TYR A 92 -11.43 -11.07 -1.94
N GLN A 93 -11.03 -11.71 -3.04
CA GLN A 93 -10.28 -11.03 -4.11
C GLN A 93 -11.07 -9.90 -4.75
N GLU A 94 -12.35 -10.11 -5.06
CA GLU A 94 -13.17 -9.08 -5.70
C GLU A 94 -13.36 -7.87 -4.79
N GLU A 95 -13.67 -8.10 -3.52
CA GLU A 95 -13.84 -7.03 -2.52
C GLU A 95 -12.52 -6.26 -2.32
N CYS A 96 -11.40 -6.96 -2.18
CA CYS A 96 -10.09 -6.35 -2.05
C CYS A 96 -9.70 -5.55 -3.29
N LYS A 97 -9.97 -6.07 -4.50
CA LYS A 97 -9.74 -5.36 -5.75
C LYS A 97 -10.52 -4.05 -5.81
N ASN A 98 -11.78 -4.06 -5.43
CA ASN A 98 -12.62 -2.86 -5.39
C ASN A 98 -12.06 -1.81 -4.41
N VAL A 99 -11.52 -2.24 -3.27
CA VAL A 99 -10.82 -1.37 -2.32
C VAL A 99 -9.57 -0.78 -2.94
N ILE A 100 -8.74 -1.58 -3.61
CA ILE A 100 -7.54 -1.10 -4.32
C ILE A 100 -7.92 -0.03 -5.35
N ASP A 101 -8.88 -0.31 -6.22
CA ASP A 101 -9.32 0.61 -7.26
C ASP A 101 -9.85 1.92 -6.65
N SER A 102 -10.62 1.85 -5.57
CA SER A 102 -11.16 3.03 -4.87
C SER A 102 -10.06 3.92 -4.27
N PHE A 103 -9.08 3.33 -3.61
CA PHE A 103 -7.98 4.08 -2.99
C PHE A 103 -7.04 4.68 -4.04
N LEU A 104 -6.72 3.94 -5.09
CA LEU A 104 -5.90 4.47 -6.19
C LEU A 104 -6.62 5.61 -6.92
N GLU A 105 -7.94 5.53 -7.07
CA GLU A 105 -8.73 6.64 -7.62
C GLU A 105 -8.68 7.89 -6.74
N LYS A 106 -8.74 7.75 -5.43
CA LYS A 106 -8.55 8.90 -4.50
C LYS A 106 -7.16 9.53 -4.66
N SER A 107 -6.13 8.71 -4.83
CA SER A 107 -4.78 9.20 -5.10
C SER A 107 -4.68 9.89 -6.46
N ARG A 108 -5.30 9.33 -7.49
CA ARG A 108 -5.37 9.93 -8.84
C ARG A 108 -6.05 11.30 -8.81
N ILE A 109 -7.17 11.41 -8.09
CA ILE A 109 -7.89 12.69 -7.92
C ILE A 109 -6.99 13.74 -7.25
N ALA A 110 -6.24 13.36 -6.21
CA ALA A 110 -5.31 14.27 -5.57
C ALA A 110 -4.19 14.74 -6.51
N LEU A 111 -3.66 13.84 -7.35
CA LEU A 111 -2.65 14.18 -8.36
C LEU A 111 -3.24 15.04 -9.48
N GLU A 112 -4.50 14.83 -9.87
CA GLU A 112 -5.19 15.68 -10.83
C GLU A 112 -5.45 17.07 -10.26
N ASP A 113 -5.77 17.20 -8.97
CA ASP A 113 -5.83 18.48 -8.27
C ASP A 113 -4.49 19.23 -8.36
N ALA A 114 -3.37 18.51 -8.18
CA ALA A 114 -2.03 19.09 -8.33
C ALA A 114 -1.80 19.62 -9.75
N ARG A 115 -2.24 18.85 -10.76
CA ARG A 115 -2.14 19.24 -12.17
C ARG A 115 -2.94 20.50 -12.48
N GLN A 116 -4.17 20.57 -12.00
CA GLN A 116 -5.05 21.71 -12.27
C GLN A 116 -4.63 22.98 -11.54
N LYS A 117 -4.10 22.83 -10.32
CA LYS A 117 -3.65 23.96 -9.49
C LYS A 117 -2.21 24.38 -9.75
N GLY A 118 -1.41 23.54 -10.42
CA GLY A 118 0.02 23.75 -10.61
C GLY A 118 0.82 23.70 -9.30
N VAL A 119 0.33 22.95 -8.31
CA VAL A 119 0.94 22.81 -6.96
C VAL A 119 0.81 21.38 -6.45
N PHE A 120 1.93 20.81 -6.02
CA PHE A 120 1.97 19.52 -5.34
C PHE A 120 2.60 19.65 -3.96
N ALA A 121 1.81 20.10 -2.99
CA ALA A 121 2.26 20.36 -1.63
C ALA A 121 1.15 20.04 -0.61
N ASP A 122 1.52 20.07 0.69
CA ASP A 122 0.63 20.01 1.83
C ASP A 122 -0.44 18.90 1.74
N GLU A 123 -1.70 19.26 1.80
CA GLU A 123 -2.83 18.34 1.81
C GLU A 123 -2.94 17.51 0.52
N ILE A 124 -2.69 18.11 -0.64
CA ILE A 124 -2.74 17.40 -1.93
C ILE A 124 -1.71 16.28 -1.95
N ARG A 125 -0.47 16.58 -1.55
CA ARG A 125 0.61 15.60 -1.45
C ARG A 125 0.29 14.52 -0.41
N SER A 126 -0.19 14.90 0.75
CA SER A 126 -0.55 13.97 1.81
C SER A 126 -1.67 13.01 1.38
N ARG A 127 -2.70 13.50 0.71
CA ARG A 127 -3.78 12.66 0.16
C ARG A 127 -3.27 11.67 -0.89
N ALA A 128 -2.43 12.12 -1.82
CA ALA A 128 -1.88 11.25 -2.84
C ALA A 128 -1.03 10.13 -2.24
N LEU A 129 -0.13 10.45 -1.31
CA LEU A 129 0.76 9.48 -0.65
C LEU A 129 -0.01 8.50 0.23
N ALA A 130 -0.90 8.99 1.08
CA ALA A 130 -1.62 8.13 2.03
C ALA A 130 -2.54 7.12 1.33
N ASN A 131 -3.32 7.57 0.32
CA ASN A 131 -4.27 6.71 -0.37
C ASN A 131 -3.61 5.67 -1.29
N SER A 132 -2.44 5.94 -1.84
CA SER A 132 -1.71 4.95 -2.66
C SER A 132 -0.79 4.05 -1.85
N GLY A 133 -0.39 4.46 -0.65
CA GLY A 133 0.60 3.79 0.18
C GLY A 133 0.02 3.20 1.46
N GLU A 134 0.23 3.88 2.57
CA GLU A 134 0.02 3.32 3.91
C GLU A 134 -1.43 2.92 4.21
N LEU A 135 -2.40 3.75 3.84
CA LEU A 135 -3.81 3.45 4.08
C LEU A 135 -4.25 2.25 3.23
N LEU A 136 -3.93 2.25 1.95
CA LEU A 136 -4.29 1.15 1.07
C LEU A 136 -3.60 -0.14 1.47
N MET A 137 -2.29 -0.10 1.77
CA MET A 137 -1.56 -1.30 2.19
C MET A 137 -2.15 -1.92 3.46
N SER A 138 -2.57 -1.10 4.42
CA SER A 138 -3.24 -1.57 5.64
C SER A 138 -4.57 -2.29 5.34
N GLN A 139 -5.34 -1.80 4.36
CA GLN A 139 -6.57 -2.45 3.94
C GLN A 139 -6.29 -3.79 3.23
N VAL A 140 -5.33 -3.81 2.32
CA VAL A 140 -4.94 -5.03 1.60
C VAL A 140 -4.43 -6.10 2.57
N MET A 141 -3.60 -5.73 3.55
CA MET A 141 -3.12 -6.65 4.58
C MET A 141 -4.26 -7.22 5.44
N ASN A 142 -5.32 -6.46 5.70
CA ASN A 142 -6.50 -6.97 6.39
C ASN A 142 -7.18 -8.10 5.60
N TYR A 143 -7.29 -7.98 4.27
CA TYR A 143 -7.82 -9.06 3.42
C TYR A 143 -6.89 -10.27 3.37
N ILE A 144 -5.58 -10.05 3.33
CA ILE A 144 -4.59 -11.13 3.39
C ILE A 144 -4.73 -11.89 4.73
N PHE A 145 -4.86 -11.18 5.85
CA PHE A 145 -5.06 -11.81 7.15
C PHE A 145 -6.38 -12.58 7.23
N LYS A 146 -7.49 -12.03 6.73
CA LYS A 146 -8.77 -12.75 6.62
C LYS A 146 -8.60 -14.05 5.82
N SER A 147 -7.87 -13.99 4.70
CA SER A 147 -7.57 -15.16 3.85
C SER A 147 -6.80 -16.26 4.59
N GLN A 148 -6.03 -15.89 5.60
CA GLN A 148 -5.25 -16.80 6.45
C GLN A 148 -5.96 -17.19 7.76
N GLY A 149 -7.20 -16.75 7.95
CA GLY A 149 -7.93 -16.96 9.20
C GLY A 149 -7.33 -16.24 10.40
N ILE A 150 -6.60 -15.16 10.18
CA ILE A 150 -5.99 -14.32 11.21
C ILE A 150 -6.97 -13.19 11.55
N SER A 151 -7.40 -13.16 12.81
CA SER A 151 -8.25 -12.10 13.37
C SER A 151 -7.45 -11.10 14.21
#